data_1d28034669d760d9dc6a618a8f8faf06
#
_entry.id   1d28034669d760d9dc6a618a8f8faf06
#
_cell.length_a   1.000
_cell.length_b   1.000
_cell.length_c   1.000
_cell.angle_alpha   90.00
_cell.angle_beta   90.00
_cell.angle_gamma   90.00
#
_symmetry.space_group_name_H-M   'P 1'
#
loop_
_entity.id
_entity.type
_entity.pdbx_description
1 polymer ?
#
loop_
_entity_poly.entity_id
_entity_poly.type
_entity_poly.pdbx_seq_one_letter_code
_entity_poly.pdbx_strand_id
1 'polypeptide(L)'
;GERTTPAGAERLSRQVFDAGLAETVLAVPIAQERATMHLDTVCTMVDVDKIVMYPNVADHLRAHAVTQRDGDLAVAAAEPFLVAAAKAMQIDTLHQIDTGLDAVTAEREQWDDGNNTLALSPRVAVAYEREDLPAEFYPAPSPPTPPRGSGFAIAV
;
A
#
# COMPACT_ATOMS: atom_id res chain seq x y z
N GLY A 1 -12.30 -5.64 -3.97
CA GLY A 1 -12.69 -4.60 -4.94
C GLY A 1 -13.40 -5.20 -6.13
N GLU A 2 -13.88 -4.40 -7.03
CA GLU A 2 -14.58 -4.85 -8.27
C GLU A 2 -13.65 -5.58 -9.23
N ARG A 3 -12.36 -5.25 -9.22
CA ARG A 3 -11.35 -5.70 -10.18
C ARG A 3 -10.57 -6.93 -9.74
N THR A 4 -10.63 -7.28 -8.46
CA THR A 4 -9.93 -8.45 -7.91
C THR A 4 -10.89 -9.31 -7.10
N THR A 5 -10.99 -10.58 -7.48
CA THR A 5 -11.76 -11.58 -6.74
C THR A 5 -10.85 -12.30 -5.72
N PRO A 6 -11.41 -12.92 -4.67
CA PRO A 6 -10.62 -13.77 -3.75
C PRO A 6 -9.81 -14.84 -4.48
N ALA A 7 -10.40 -15.49 -5.49
CA ALA A 7 -9.69 -16.48 -6.31
C ALA A 7 -8.52 -15.88 -7.11
N GLY A 8 -8.67 -14.61 -7.58
CA GLY A 8 -7.61 -13.89 -8.25
C GLY A 8 -6.46 -13.57 -7.29
N ALA A 9 -6.78 -13.12 -6.08
CA ALA A 9 -5.80 -12.86 -5.03
C ALA A 9 -5.06 -14.15 -4.62
N GLU A 10 -5.77 -15.27 -4.48
CA GLU A 10 -5.18 -16.58 -4.20
C GLU A 10 -4.19 -17.00 -5.30
N ARG A 11 -4.61 -16.92 -6.57
CA ARG A 11 -3.75 -17.27 -7.71
C ARG A 11 -2.49 -16.41 -7.75
N LEU A 12 -2.62 -15.09 -7.53
CA LEU A 12 -1.48 -14.18 -7.48
C LEU A 12 -0.55 -14.54 -6.33
N SER A 13 -1.08 -14.80 -5.13
CA SER A 13 -0.28 -15.18 -3.97
C SER A 13 0.56 -16.43 -4.24
N ARG A 14 -0.02 -17.47 -4.83
CA ARG A 14 0.71 -18.68 -5.20
C ARG A 14 1.85 -18.38 -6.16
N GLN A 15 1.60 -17.60 -7.21
CA GLN A 15 2.64 -17.24 -8.19
C GLN A 15 3.77 -16.41 -7.56
N VAL A 16 3.44 -15.49 -6.67
CA VAL A 16 4.41 -14.64 -5.95
C VAL A 16 5.30 -15.50 -5.04
N PHE A 17 4.71 -16.44 -4.31
CA PHE A 17 5.46 -17.35 -3.42
C PHE A 17 6.30 -18.36 -4.20
N ASP A 18 5.73 -18.99 -5.22
CA ASP A 18 6.44 -19.96 -6.07
C ASP A 18 7.64 -19.32 -6.78
N ALA A 19 7.54 -18.04 -7.12
CA ALA A 19 8.62 -17.27 -7.71
C ALA A 19 9.62 -16.71 -6.68
N GLY A 20 9.38 -16.89 -5.37
CA GLY A 20 10.22 -16.38 -4.30
C GLY A 20 10.28 -14.85 -4.23
N LEU A 21 9.24 -14.17 -4.72
CA LEU A 21 9.20 -12.69 -4.79
C LEU A 21 8.78 -12.06 -3.46
N ALA A 22 8.05 -12.76 -2.62
CA ALA A 22 7.63 -12.29 -1.32
C ALA A 22 7.41 -13.45 -0.35
N GLU A 23 7.49 -13.18 0.94
CA GLU A 23 7.15 -14.11 2.03
C GLU A 23 5.72 -13.91 2.53
N THR A 24 5.17 -12.73 2.30
CA THR A 24 3.81 -12.36 2.73
C THR A 24 3.12 -11.56 1.62
N VAL A 25 1.88 -11.91 1.35
CA VAL A 25 0.97 -11.12 0.52
C VAL A 25 -0.13 -10.57 1.42
N LEU A 26 -0.41 -9.29 1.33
CA LEU A 26 -1.51 -8.66 2.05
C LEU A 26 -2.74 -8.60 1.13
N ALA A 27 -3.79 -9.31 1.51
CA ALA A 27 -5.10 -9.18 0.87
C ALA A 27 -5.90 -8.09 1.60
N VAL A 28 -6.20 -7.02 0.88
CA VAL A 28 -6.82 -5.81 1.43
C VAL A 28 -8.22 -5.62 0.82
N PRO A 29 -9.28 -5.91 1.56
CA PRO A 29 -10.64 -5.62 1.11
C PRO A 29 -10.86 -4.11 1.06
N ILE A 30 -11.12 -3.57 -0.11
CA ILE A 30 -11.52 -2.17 -0.32
C ILE A 30 -12.97 -2.09 -0.79
N ALA A 31 -13.61 -0.94 -0.59
CA ALA A 31 -14.98 -0.72 -1.03
C ALA A 31 -15.11 -0.90 -2.55
N GLN A 32 -16.29 -1.33 -3.00
CA GLN A 32 -16.61 -1.46 -4.42
C GLN A 32 -17.16 -0.13 -4.95
N GLU A 33 -16.31 0.87 -4.96
CA GLU A 33 -16.62 2.24 -5.35
C GLU A 33 -15.57 2.74 -6.35
N ARG A 34 -15.95 3.69 -7.17
CA ARG A 34 -15.02 4.25 -8.17
C ARG A 34 -13.81 4.93 -7.51
N ALA A 35 -14.03 5.63 -6.39
CA ALA A 35 -12.97 6.33 -5.66
C ALA A 35 -11.93 5.40 -5.01
N THR A 36 -12.25 4.11 -4.86
CA THR A 36 -11.37 3.11 -4.22
C THR A 36 -11.22 1.86 -5.08
N MET A 37 -11.27 1.99 -6.41
CA MET A 37 -11.31 0.83 -7.30
C MET A 37 -10.02 -0.02 -7.27
N HIS A 38 -8.89 0.56 -6.91
CA HIS A 38 -7.59 -0.09 -6.76
C HIS A 38 -6.91 0.32 -5.47
N LEU A 39 -6.01 -0.50 -4.94
CA LEU A 39 -5.30 -0.16 -3.70
C LEU A 39 -4.34 1.02 -3.88
N ASP A 40 -3.75 1.18 -5.06
CA ASP A 40 -2.87 2.30 -5.40
C ASP A 40 -3.59 3.66 -5.46
N THR A 41 -4.92 3.67 -5.66
CA THR A 41 -5.72 4.89 -5.49
C THR A 41 -5.98 5.24 -4.01
N VAL A 42 -5.80 4.28 -3.12
CA VAL A 42 -6.02 4.44 -1.67
C VAL A 42 -4.72 4.75 -0.94
N CYS A 43 -3.63 4.11 -1.35
CA CYS A 43 -2.34 4.28 -0.70
C CYS A 43 -1.16 3.92 -1.60
N THR A 44 -0.04 4.60 -1.40
CA THR A 44 1.22 4.31 -2.07
C THR A 44 2.40 4.44 -1.11
N MET A 45 3.29 3.45 -1.12
CA MET A 45 4.56 3.53 -0.41
C MET A 45 5.47 4.57 -1.05
N VAL A 46 6.02 5.48 -0.26
CA VAL A 46 6.87 6.58 -0.75
C VAL A 46 8.24 6.62 -0.09
N ASP A 47 8.43 5.92 1.00
CA ASP A 47 9.72 5.69 1.65
C ASP A 47 9.76 4.27 2.21
N VAL A 48 10.86 3.86 2.81
CA VAL A 48 11.06 2.54 3.43
C VAL A 48 10.09 2.29 4.58
N ASP A 49 9.62 3.34 5.22
CA ASP A 49 8.75 3.32 6.39
C ASP A 49 7.58 4.31 6.31
N LYS A 50 7.30 4.87 5.11
CA LYS A 50 6.25 5.88 4.93
C LYS A 50 5.32 5.54 3.78
N ILE A 51 4.04 5.75 4.03
CA ILE A 51 2.96 5.53 3.09
C ILE A 51 2.04 6.75 3.03
N VAL A 52 1.74 7.20 1.82
CA VAL A 52 0.64 8.14 1.58
C VAL A 52 -0.66 7.36 1.59
N MET A 53 -1.68 7.88 2.25
CA MET A 53 -2.98 7.24 2.30
C MET A 53 -4.11 8.27 2.19
N TYR A 54 -5.20 7.84 1.55
CA TYR A 54 -6.44 8.61 1.56
C TYR A 54 -7.02 8.65 2.99
N PRO A 55 -7.15 9.85 3.61
CA PRO A 55 -7.45 9.97 5.03
C PRO A 55 -8.75 9.28 5.45
N ASN A 56 -9.79 9.37 4.59
CA ASN A 56 -11.13 8.86 4.94
C ASN A 56 -11.23 7.33 5.05
N VAL A 57 -10.26 6.59 4.51
CA VAL A 57 -10.22 5.11 4.60
C VAL A 57 -9.11 4.59 5.49
N ALA A 58 -8.11 5.40 5.82
CA ALA A 58 -6.92 4.97 6.55
C ALA A 58 -7.24 4.25 7.86
N ASP A 59 -8.14 4.80 8.66
CA ASP A 59 -8.52 4.26 9.98
C ASP A 59 -9.34 2.96 9.90
N HIS A 60 -9.95 2.69 8.75
CA HIS A 60 -10.86 1.55 8.58
C HIS A 60 -10.27 0.44 7.73
N LEU A 61 -9.16 0.71 7.04
CA LEU A 61 -8.54 -0.25 6.16
C LEU A 61 -7.96 -1.44 6.95
N ARG A 62 -8.31 -2.64 6.51
CA ARG A 62 -7.86 -3.88 7.14
C ARG A 62 -7.18 -4.75 6.12
N ALA A 63 -6.28 -5.62 6.57
CA ALA A 63 -5.60 -6.57 5.73
C ALA A 63 -5.59 -7.97 6.33
N HIS A 64 -5.61 -8.97 5.46
CA HIS A 64 -5.34 -10.35 5.78
C HIS A 64 -3.93 -10.68 5.29
N ALA A 65 -3.06 -11.09 6.19
CA ALA A 65 -1.76 -11.62 5.80
C ALA A 65 -1.95 -13.04 5.24
N VAL A 66 -1.48 -13.25 4.02
CA VAL A 66 -1.43 -14.55 3.35
C VAL A 66 0.02 -15.00 3.33
N THR A 67 0.28 -16.20 3.77
CA THR A 67 1.61 -16.85 3.74
C THR A 67 1.49 -18.23 3.12
N GLN A 68 2.60 -18.81 2.68
CA GLN A 68 2.63 -20.19 2.20
C GLN A 68 3.31 -21.08 3.24
N ARG A 69 2.68 -22.20 3.56
CA ARG A 69 3.25 -23.25 4.44
C ARG A 69 3.01 -24.61 3.83
N ASP A 70 4.05 -25.38 3.62
CA ASP A 70 3.99 -26.72 3.05
C ASP A 70 3.23 -26.80 1.71
N GLY A 71 3.29 -25.74 0.89
CA GLY A 71 2.59 -25.65 -0.38
C GLY A 71 1.15 -25.11 -0.28
N ASP A 72 0.59 -25.00 0.91
CA ASP A 72 -0.74 -24.46 1.13
C ASP A 72 -0.71 -22.98 1.57
N LEU A 73 -1.77 -22.25 1.21
CA LEU A 73 -1.94 -20.88 1.65
C LEU A 73 -2.58 -20.84 3.04
N ALA A 74 -1.96 -20.11 3.94
CA ALA A 74 -2.51 -19.76 5.24
C ALA A 74 -2.93 -18.29 5.25
N VAL A 75 -4.19 -18.03 5.62
CA VAL A 75 -4.77 -16.69 5.68
C VAL A 75 -5.02 -16.32 7.14
N ALA A 76 -4.37 -15.26 7.60
CA ALA A 76 -4.56 -14.75 8.96
C ALA A 76 -5.87 -13.97 9.11
N ALA A 77 -6.32 -13.81 10.35
CA ALA A 77 -7.43 -12.91 10.66
C ALA A 77 -7.09 -11.47 10.25
N ALA A 78 -8.11 -10.70 9.84
CA ALA A 78 -7.93 -9.31 9.46
C ALA A 78 -7.43 -8.46 10.65
N GLU A 79 -6.43 -7.65 10.41
CA GLU A 79 -5.92 -6.65 11.36
C GLU A 79 -5.83 -5.27 10.68
N PRO A 80 -5.59 -4.17 11.42
CA PRO A 80 -5.40 -2.85 10.82
C PRO A 80 -4.29 -2.88 9.77
N PHE A 81 -4.55 -2.27 8.62
CA PHE A 81 -3.67 -2.35 7.45
C PHE A 81 -2.23 -1.92 7.74
N LEU A 82 -2.04 -0.78 8.42
CA LEU A 82 -0.69 -0.28 8.75
C LEU A 82 0.09 -1.25 9.65
N VAL A 83 -0.60 -1.92 10.57
CA VAL A 83 0.00 -2.94 11.45
C VAL A 83 0.41 -4.17 10.65
N ALA A 84 -0.48 -4.67 9.78
CA ALA A 84 -0.19 -5.80 8.91
C ALA A 84 0.97 -5.50 7.96
N ALA A 85 0.97 -4.30 7.38
CA ALA A 85 2.02 -3.86 6.46
C ALA A 85 3.37 -3.73 7.18
N ALA A 86 3.44 -3.09 8.34
CA ALA A 86 4.66 -2.99 9.13
C ALA A 86 5.25 -4.37 9.46
N LYS A 87 4.40 -5.31 9.90
CA LYS A 87 4.81 -6.71 10.16
C LYS A 87 5.34 -7.39 8.91
N ALA A 88 4.64 -7.29 7.77
CA ALA A 88 5.04 -7.90 6.51
C ALA A 88 6.36 -7.32 5.98
N MET A 89 6.60 -6.03 6.21
CA MET A 89 7.84 -5.34 5.87
C MET A 89 8.97 -5.55 6.89
N GLN A 90 8.69 -6.17 8.03
CA GLN A 90 9.64 -6.37 9.14
C GLN A 90 10.21 -5.03 9.68
N ILE A 91 9.36 -4.02 9.76
CA ILE A 91 9.67 -2.71 10.36
C ILE A 91 8.82 -2.49 11.62
N ASP A 92 9.31 -1.65 12.53
CA ASP A 92 8.62 -1.38 13.79
C ASP A 92 7.30 -0.63 13.58
N THR A 93 7.31 0.35 12.67
CA THR A 93 6.14 1.21 12.41
C THR A 93 6.14 1.65 10.96
N LEU A 94 4.96 1.63 10.33
CA LEU A 94 4.71 2.27 9.05
C LEU A 94 4.00 3.60 9.30
N HIS A 95 4.67 4.69 8.94
CA HIS A 95 4.20 6.05 9.16
C HIS A 95 3.27 6.47 8.03
N GLN A 96 2.05 6.85 8.39
CA GLN A 96 1.13 7.47 7.44
C GLN A 96 1.53 8.92 7.20
N ILE A 97 1.59 9.31 5.93
CA ILE A 97 1.63 10.71 5.51
C ILE A 97 0.20 11.09 5.15
N ASP A 98 -0.30 12.08 5.86
CA ASP A 98 -1.58 12.71 5.57
C ASP A 98 -1.34 13.91 4.63
N THR A 99 -2.22 14.12 3.68
CA THR A 99 -2.19 15.30 2.79
C THR A 99 -2.46 16.59 3.56
N GLY A 100 -2.92 16.52 4.81
CA GLY A 100 -3.20 17.69 5.66
C GLY A 100 -4.37 18.54 5.18
N LEU A 101 -5.15 18.04 4.22
CA LEU A 101 -6.28 18.74 3.63
C LEU A 101 -7.55 18.55 4.48
N ASP A 102 -8.46 19.52 4.40
CA ASP A 102 -9.80 19.32 4.95
C ASP A 102 -10.56 18.21 4.20
N ALA A 103 -11.60 17.65 4.83
CA ALA A 103 -12.31 16.49 4.31
C ALA A 103 -12.87 16.66 2.89
N VAL A 104 -13.29 17.89 2.53
CA VAL A 104 -13.85 18.20 1.20
C VAL A 104 -12.75 18.22 0.15
N THR A 105 -11.62 18.82 0.49
CA THR A 105 -10.45 18.88 -0.40
C THR A 105 -9.85 17.49 -0.55
N ALA A 106 -9.73 16.70 0.52
CA ALA A 106 -9.27 15.32 0.46
C ALA A 106 -10.16 14.44 -0.43
N GLU A 107 -11.48 14.64 -0.40
CA GLU A 107 -12.41 13.92 -1.29
C GLU A 107 -12.21 14.32 -2.77
N ARG A 108 -11.96 15.60 -3.06
CA ARG A 108 -11.66 16.06 -4.43
C ARG A 108 -10.34 15.48 -4.94
N GLU A 109 -9.31 15.53 -4.12
CA GLU A 109 -8.00 14.91 -4.43
C GLU A 109 -8.13 13.41 -4.72
N GLN A 110 -8.98 12.71 -3.96
CA GLN A 110 -9.25 11.28 -4.22
C GLN A 110 -9.92 11.05 -5.58
N TRP A 111 -10.83 11.92 -6.02
CA TRP A 111 -11.45 11.85 -7.35
C TRP A 111 -10.46 12.14 -8.49
N ASP A 112 -9.43 12.94 -8.22
CA ASP A 112 -8.36 13.28 -9.15
C ASP A 112 -7.14 12.31 -9.04
N ASP A 113 -7.32 11.16 -8.36
CA ASP A 113 -6.29 10.14 -8.12
C ASP A 113 -5.08 10.67 -7.31
N GLY A 114 -5.29 11.64 -6.40
CA GLY A 114 -4.24 12.33 -5.66
C GLY A 114 -3.32 11.44 -4.84
N ASN A 115 -3.83 10.33 -4.33
CA ASN A 115 -3.02 9.38 -3.55
C ASN A 115 -2.33 8.31 -4.43
N ASN A 116 -2.55 8.35 -5.75
CA ASN A 116 -1.96 7.42 -6.71
C ASN A 116 -0.63 7.97 -7.22
N THR A 117 0.42 7.72 -6.50
CA THR A 117 1.78 8.14 -6.85
C THR A 117 2.62 6.96 -7.34
N LEU A 118 3.58 7.21 -8.21
CA LEU A 118 4.54 6.21 -8.65
C LEU A 118 5.86 6.39 -7.87
N ALA A 119 6.12 5.54 -6.90
CA ALA A 119 7.38 5.52 -6.20
C ALA A 119 8.48 4.91 -7.08
N LEU A 120 9.53 5.67 -7.36
CA LEU A 120 10.69 5.24 -8.15
C LEU A 120 11.80 4.68 -7.25
N SER A 121 11.94 5.22 -6.04
CA SER A 121 12.85 4.78 -5.00
C SER A 121 12.40 5.40 -3.66
N PRO A 122 12.95 4.97 -2.53
CA PRO A 122 12.65 5.63 -1.27
C PRO A 122 12.84 7.15 -1.38
N ARG A 123 11.80 7.91 -1.01
CA ARG A 123 11.75 9.38 -1.01
C ARG A 123 11.77 10.01 -2.42
N VAL A 124 11.54 9.22 -3.48
CA VAL A 124 11.43 9.72 -4.85
C VAL A 124 10.15 9.15 -5.46
N ALA A 125 9.17 10.00 -5.65
CA ALA A 125 7.89 9.63 -6.24
C ALA A 125 7.50 10.61 -7.35
N VAL A 126 6.73 10.12 -8.30
CA VAL A 126 6.06 10.91 -9.33
C VAL A 126 4.58 10.96 -8.98
N ALA A 127 4.03 12.15 -8.92
CA ALA A 127 2.62 12.41 -8.66
C ALA A 127 2.03 13.30 -9.76
N TYR A 128 0.72 13.46 -9.77
CA TYR A 128 0.06 14.41 -10.67
C TYR A 128 0.36 15.85 -10.23
N GLU A 129 0.54 16.75 -11.19
CA GLU A 129 0.97 18.16 -10.98
C GLU A 129 0.04 18.99 -10.07
N ARG A 130 -1.16 18.50 -9.78
CA ARG A 130 -2.18 19.21 -8.97
C ARG A 130 -2.09 18.96 -7.46
N GLU A 131 -1.12 18.18 -7.03
CA GLU A 131 -1.00 17.80 -5.64
C GLU A 131 -0.01 18.68 -4.92
N ASP A 132 -0.51 19.45 -3.96
CA ASP A 132 0.31 20.11 -2.95
C ASP A 132 0.77 19.04 -1.93
N LEU A 133 1.68 18.15 -2.37
CA LEU A 133 2.32 17.23 -1.43
C LEU A 133 3.10 18.04 -0.38
N PRO A 134 3.04 17.67 0.91
CA PRO A 134 3.79 18.36 1.95
C PRO A 134 5.28 18.46 1.60
N ALA A 135 5.93 19.57 1.98
CA ALA A 135 7.34 19.85 1.65
C ALA A 135 8.32 18.74 2.08
N GLU A 136 7.96 17.94 3.06
CA GLU A 136 8.69 16.73 3.49
C GLU A 136 8.72 15.61 2.42
N PHE A 137 7.88 15.70 1.39
CA PHE A 137 7.87 14.82 0.22
C PHE A 137 8.98 15.12 -0.78
N TYR A 138 9.58 16.29 -0.70
CA TYR A 138 10.68 16.73 -1.56
C TYR A 138 12.01 16.84 -0.80
N PRO A 139 12.48 15.76 -0.14
CA PRO A 139 13.79 15.82 0.48
C PRO A 139 14.86 15.85 -0.59
N ALA A 140 15.95 16.56 -0.32
CA ALA A 140 17.14 16.52 -1.16
C ALA A 140 17.59 15.05 -1.38
N PRO A 141 18.00 14.66 -2.59
CA PRO A 141 18.33 13.29 -2.92
C PRO A 141 19.50 12.79 -2.06
N SER A 142 19.19 11.80 -1.20
CA SER A 142 20.21 10.98 -0.58
C SER A 142 20.45 9.75 -1.46
N PRO A 143 21.67 9.26 -1.62
CA PRO A 143 21.94 8.10 -2.44
C PRO A 143 21.19 6.88 -1.91
N PRO A 144 20.62 6.04 -2.77
CA PRO A 144 19.84 4.89 -2.37
C PRO A 144 20.71 3.85 -1.66
N THR A 145 20.33 3.50 -0.44
CA THR A 145 20.80 2.27 0.19
C THR A 145 19.91 1.13 -0.32
N PRO A 146 20.45 0.07 -0.95
CA PRO A 146 19.60 -1.01 -1.43
C PRO A 146 18.91 -1.69 -0.25
N PRO A 147 17.60 -1.98 -0.35
CA PRO A 147 16.89 -2.71 0.69
C PRO A 147 17.48 -4.11 0.82
N ARG A 148 17.78 -4.54 2.03
CA ARG A 148 17.99 -5.95 2.35
C ARG A 148 16.58 -6.55 2.41
N GLY A 149 16.23 -7.23 1.32
CA GLY A 149 14.86 -7.54 1.13
C GLY A 149 14.36 -8.85 1.68
N SER A 150 13.30 -8.82 2.39
CA SER A 150 12.19 -9.71 2.17
C SER A 150 11.16 -8.91 1.38
N GLY A 151 10.93 -9.29 0.13
CA GLY A 151 9.90 -8.66 -0.67
C GLY A 151 8.53 -8.96 -0.08
N PHE A 152 7.64 -7.99 -0.04
CA PHE A 152 6.22 -8.26 0.19
C PHE A 152 5.43 -7.75 -1.02
N ALA A 153 4.28 -8.38 -1.27
CA ALA A 153 3.35 -7.94 -2.29
C ALA A 153 1.99 -7.64 -1.66
N ILE A 154 1.28 -6.68 -2.20
CA ILE A 154 -0.09 -6.36 -1.80
C ILE A 154 -1.02 -6.76 -2.93
N ALA A 155 -2.00 -7.61 -2.64
CA ALA A 155 -3.06 -8.00 -3.57
C ALA A 155 -4.40 -7.37 -3.15
N VAL A 156 -5.19 -6.94 -4.12
CA VAL A 156 -6.49 -6.26 -3.90
C VAL A 156 -7.64 -7.11 -4.42
#